data_82ec3ad085c4e0b2ca08b0373c263fa5
#
_entry.id   82ec3ad085c4e0b2ca08b0373c263fa5
#
_cell.length_a   1.000
_cell.length_b   1.000
_cell.length_c   1.000
_cell.angle_alpha   90.00
_cell.angle_beta   90.00
_cell.angle_gamma   90.00
#
_symmetry.space_group_name_H-M   'P 1'
#
loop_
_entity.id
_entity.type
_entity.pdbx_description
1 polymer ?
#
loop_
_entity_poly.entity_id
_entity_poly.type
_entity_poly.pdbx_seq_one_letter_code
_entity_poly.pdbx_strand_id
1 'polypeptide(L)'
;AAAVLESLPLIGEGMMLRDMGMGLGTLALKGAGRLGLGADGVVGRLSSHLDDYLRTHGMEDLANEWKEKRLRVLPRSADDLMERIPLNPRQEESGPPPAEGLVKDIRGADLVHEHKLILGENPDGSSRTYDEWNQLNAHLESRNGRDEYVPNWPEDDGYAKEPASKRYTSLSEYVKEHGADVDRIGHPDGKFMGAIENGNVASFEERSLPPDSVNEYYYQYEFAVEELPENWTIRAGKAAPWAGQPGGATQLQVLDQNGEAVPVSRLIKEHILKGKEDPVGLHG
;
A
#
# COMPACT_ATOMS: atom_id res chain seq x y z
N ALA A 1 -28.98 -4.70 -8.27
CA ALA A 1 -28.69 -4.90 -6.85
C ALA A 1 -29.95 -5.25 -6.06
N ALA A 2 -31.05 -4.47 -6.22
CA ALA A 2 -32.33 -4.77 -5.56
C ALA A 2 -32.88 -6.16 -5.94
N ALA A 3 -32.84 -6.54 -7.21
CA ALA A 3 -33.36 -7.83 -7.70
C ALA A 3 -32.64 -9.09 -7.17
N VAL A 4 -31.41 -8.93 -6.63
CA VAL A 4 -30.65 -10.04 -6.04
C VAL A 4 -31.05 -10.27 -4.57
N LEU A 5 -31.49 -9.22 -3.86
CA LEU A 5 -31.92 -9.30 -2.48
C LEU A 5 -33.31 -9.93 -2.32
N GLU A 6 -34.19 -9.78 -3.31
CA GLU A 6 -35.56 -10.34 -3.30
C GLU A 6 -35.60 -11.87 -3.55
N SER A 7 -34.50 -12.49 -4.00
CA SER A 7 -34.44 -13.92 -4.37
C SER A 7 -33.76 -14.83 -3.32
N LEU A 8 -33.41 -14.30 -2.14
CA LEU A 8 -32.72 -15.09 -1.10
C LEU A 8 -33.74 -15.80 -0.17
N PRO A 9 -33.65 -17.14 0.02
CA PRO A 9 -34.52 -17.85 0.93
C PRO A 9 -34.14 -17.53 2.39
N LEU A 10 -35.15 -17.35 3.25
CA LEU A 10 -35.05 -17.18 4.70
C LEU A 10 -34.43 -18.45 5.33
N ILE A 11 -33.16 -18.43 5.64
CA ILE A 11 -32.46 -19.50 6.38
C ILE A 11 -32.01 -18.90 7.71
N GLY A 12 -32.30 -19.61 8.81
CA GLY A 12 -32.11 -19.33 10.24
C GLY A 12 -31.18 -18.16 10.65
N GLU A 13 -31.68 -17.31 11.52
CA GLU A 13 -31.27 -15.95 11.86
C GLU A 13 -29.78 -15.72 12.22
N GLY A 14 -29.04 -16.74 12.60
CA GLY A 14 -27.63 -16.62 13.05
C GLY A 14 -26.56 -16.92 11.99
N MET A 15 -26.88 -17.73 10.99
CA MET A 15 -25.95 -18.10 9.91
C MET A 15 -25.91 -17.06 8.76
N MET A 16 -27.01 -16.33 8.56
CA MET A 16 -27.22 -15.43 7.43
C MET A 16 -26.26 -14.24 7.38
N LEU A 17 -25.95 -13.63 8.51
CA LEU A 17 -25.15 -12.39 8.57
C LEU A 17 -23.67 -12.63 8.29
N ARG A 18 -23.14 -13.77 8.71
CA ARG A 18 -21.74 -14.12 8.50
C ARG A 18 -21.45 -14.41 7.01
N ASP A 19 -22.37 -15.13 6.35
CA ASP A 19 -22.21 -15.53 4.95
C ASP A 19 -22.58 -14.42 3.98
N MET A 20 -23.54 -13.53 4.34
CA MET A 20 -23.87 -12.34 3.55
C MET A 20 -22.76 -11.29 3.59
N GLY A 21 -22.11 -11.06 4.73
CA GLY A 21 -20.98 -10.13 4.86
C GLY A 21 -19.80 -10.51 3.97
N MET A 22 -19.48 -11.81 3.90
CA MET A 22 -18.41 -12.30 3.04
C MET A 22 -18.82 -12.39 1.56
N GLY A 23 -20.06 -12.79 1.27
CA GLY A 23 -20.57 -12.93 -0.11
C GLY A 23 -20.78 -11.58 -0.82
N LEU A 24 -21.30 -10.58 -0.14
CA LEU A 24 -21.56 -9.25 -0.69
C LEU A 24 -20.26 -8.44 -0.88
N GLY A 25 -19.29 -8.58 0.03
CA GLY A 25 -17.97 -7.99 -0.12
C GLY A 25 -17.26 -8.48 -1.39
N THR A 26 -17.30 -9.80 -1.63
CA THR A 26 -16.66 -10.42 -2.82
C THR A 26 -17.36 -10.07 -4.13
N LEU A 27 -18.70 -9.94 -4.11
CA LEU A 27 -19.49 -9.52 -5.29
C LEU A 27 -19.33 -8.03 -5.57
N ALA A 28 -19.21 -7.19 -4.55
CA ALA A 28 -18.99 -5.75 -4.69
C ALA A 28 -17.63 -5.46 -5.31
N LEU A 29 -16.57 -6.13 -4.85
CA LEU A 29 -15.20 -5.98 -5.37
C LEU A 29 -15.08 -6.45 -6.84
N LYS A 30 -15.75 -7.54 -7.23
CA LYS A 30 -15.79 -7.98 -8.63
C LYS A 30 -16.60 -7.05 -9.54
N GLY A 31 -17.59 -6.35 -9.00
CA GLY A 31 -18.41 -5.37 -9.74
C GLY A 31 -17.72 -4.01 -9.88
N ALA A 32 -16.98 -3.57 -8.86
CA ALA A 32 -16.30 -2.28 -8.81
C ALA A 32 -15.19 -2.14 -9.87
N GLY A 33 -14.39 -3.19 -10.04
CA GLY A 33 -13.33 -3.22 -11.06
C GLY A 33 -13.83 -3.08 -12.50
N ARG A 34 -15.12 -3.36 -12.77
CA ARG A 34 -15.74 -3.18 -14.09
C ARG A 34 -16.36 -1.79 -14.31
N LEU A 35 -16.58 -1.02 -13.26
CA LEU A 35 -17.32 0.25 -13.33
C LEU A 35 -16.43 1.48 -13.06
N GLY A 36 -15.13 1.31 -12.80
CA GLY A 36 -14.21 2.43 -12.54
C GLY A 36 -14.54 3.25 -11.28
N LEU A 37 -15.31 2.67 -10.35
CA LEU A 37 -15.69 3.31 -9.09
C LEU A 37 -14.70 2.86 -8.01
N GLY A 38 -14.09 3.79 -7.29
CA GLY A 38 -13.24 3.49 -6.14
C GLY A 38 -13.98 2.60 -5.12
N ALA A 39 -13.26 1.67 -4.49
CA ALA A 39 -13.81 0.67 -3.56
C ALA A 39 -14.69 1.30 -2.47
N ASP A 40 -14.31 2.46 -1.95
CA ASP A 40 -15.03 3.19 -0.90
C ASP A 40 -16.43 3.69 -1.34
N GLY A 41 -16.57 4.13 -2.59
CA GLY A 41 -17.86 4.56 -3.13
C GLY A 41 -18.85 3.42 -3.32
N VAL A 42 -18.39 2.20 -3.59
CA VAL A 42 -19.22 0.99 -3.76
C VAL A 42 -19.58 0.38 -2.42
N VAL A 43 -18.61 0.23 -1.52
CA VAL A 43 -18.81 -0.28 -0.15
C VAL A 43 -19.71 0.67 0.63
N GLY A 44 -19.55 1.99 0.51
CA GLY A 44 -20.41 2.99 1.14
C GLY A 44 -21.86 2.88 0.68
N ARG A 45 -22.11 2.74 -0.63
CA ARG A 45 -23.46 2.61 -1.19
C ARG A 45 -24.13 1.29 -0.87
N LEU A 46 -23.39 0.17 -0.96
CA LEU A 46 -23.92 -1.15 -0.57
C LEU A 46 -24.28 -1.20 0.91
N SER A 47 -23.50 -0.55 1.75
CA SER A 47 -23.76 -0.50 3.19
C SER A 47 -24.96 0.36 3.56
N SER A 48 -25.18 1.49 2.88
CA SER A 48 -26.39 2.29 3.09
C SER A 48 -27.64 1.52 2.62
N HIS A 49 -27.56 0.84 1.48
CA HIS A 49 -28.66 -0.01 1.01
C HIS A 49 -28.94 -1.20 1.92
N LEU A 50 -27.93 -1.80 2.55
CA LEU A 50 -28.14 -2.87 3.53
C LEU A 50 -28.74 -2.35 4.82
N ASP A 51 -28.29 -1.19 5.33
CA ASP A 51 -28.88 -0.54 6.50
C ASP A 51 -30.35 -0.20 6.26
N ASP A 52 -30.65 0.40 5.11
CA ASP A 52 -32.03 0.73 4.69
C ASP A 52 -32.90 -0.53 4.56
N TYR A 53 -32.37 -1.61 3.96
CA TYR A 53 -33.06 -2.88 3.83
C TYR A 53 -33.39 -3.50 5.20
N LEU A 54 -32.40 -3.59 6.08
CA LEU A 54 -32.57 -4.17 7.42
C LEU A 54 -33.62 -3.39 8.23
N ARG A 55 -33.57 -2.06 8.21
CA ARG A 55 -34.54 -1.19 8.91
C ARG A 55 -35.96 -1.32 8.32
N THR A 56 -36.05 -1.38 6.98
CA THR A 56 -37.34 -1.51 6.30
C THR A 56 -38.05 -2.85 6.61
N HIS A 57 -37.27 -3.87 6.94
CA HIS A 57 -37.78 -5.21 7.27
C HIS A 57 -37.85 -5.49 8.79
N GLY A 58 -37.77 -4.43 9.62
CA GLY A 58 -37.97 -4.52 11.08
C GLY A 58 -36.77 -5.18 11.81
N MET A 59 -35.59 -5.23 11.18
CA MET A 59 -34.36 -5.82 11.73
C MET A 59 -33.42 -4.72 12.27
N GLU A 60 -33.98 -3.80 13.06
CA GLU A 60 -33.22 -2.63 13.57
C GLU A 60 -32.02 -2.98 14.44
N ASP A 61 -32.14 -4.03 15.26
CA ASP A 61 -31.05 -4.51 16.13
C ASP A 61 -29.88 -5.04 15.28
N LEU A 62 -30.17 -5.75 14.19
CA LEU A 62 -29.17 -6.22 13.24
C LEU A 62 -28.54 -5.09 12.44
N ALA A 63 -29.30 -4.07 12.07
CA ALA A 63 -28.76 -2.87 11.42
C ALA A 63 -27.80 -2.11 12.35
N ASN A 64 -28.15 -2.00 13.64
CA ASN A 64 -27.30 -1.35 14.62
C ASN A 64 -26.04 -2.17 14.93
N GLU A 65 -26.17 -3.50 15.09
CA GLU A 65 -25.02 -4.42 15.29
C GLU A 65 -24.07 -4.39 14.07
N TRP A 66 -24.63 -4.41 12.86
CA TRP A 66 -23.86 -4.25 11.63
C TRP A 66 -23.09 -2.92 11.58
N LYS A 67 -23.77 -1.84 11.92
CA LYS A 67 -23.16 -0.51 11.98
C LYS A 67 -22.05 -0.44 13.02
N GLU A 68 -22.26 -0.99 14.22
CA GLU A 68 -21.24 -1.01 15.28
C GLU A 68 -20.04 -1.88 14.93
N LYS A 69 -20.26 -3.10 14.40
CA LYS A 69 -19.18 -3.98 13.99
C LYS A 69 -18.37 -3.40 12.84
N ARG A 70 -19.04 -2.79 11.85
CA ARG A 70 -18.37 -2.09 10.74
C ARG A 70 -17.52 -0.93 11.24
N LEU A 71 -18.02 -0.16 12.21
CA LEU A 71 -17.30 0.97 12.77
C LEU A 71 -16.05 0.56 13.59
N ARG A 72 -16.00 -0.70 14.07
CA ARG A 72 -14.84 -1.22 14.83
C ARG A 72 -13.76 -1.84 13.96
N VAL A 73 -14.09 -2.27 12.75
CA VAL A 73 -13.23 -3.15 11.94
C VAL A 73 -12.40 -2.41 10.89
N LEU A 74 -12.87 -1.27 10.38
CA LEU A 74 -12.16 -0.54 9.33
C LEU A 74 -11.70 0.83 9.84
N PRO A 75 -10.44 1.22 9.61
CA PRO A 75 -10.03 2.61 9.72
C PRO A 75 -10.96 3.46 8.84
N ARG A 76 -11.43 4.59 9.38
CA ARG A 76 -12.36 5.46 8.67
C ARG A 76 -11.68 6.42 7.73
N SER A 77 -10.36 6.58 7.91
CA SER A 77 -9.51 7.52 7.18
C SER A 77 -8.04 7.09 7.27
N ALA A 78 -7.20 7.74 6.50
CA ALA A 78 -5.75 7.62 6.62
C ALA A 78 -5.26 7.94 8.05
N ASP A 79 -5.88 8.94 8.70
CA ASP A 79 -5.56 9.33 10.07
C ASP A 79 -5.85 8.20 11.08
N ASP A 80 -7.02 7.55 10.99
CA ASP A 80 -7.37 6.39 11.81
C ASP A 80 -6.36 5.24 11.65
N LEU A 81 -5.85 5.03 10.43
CA LEU A 81 -4.84 4.00 10.18
C LEU A 81 -3.51 4.38 10.83
N MET A 82 -3.09 5.63 10.71
CA MET A 82 -1.85 6.13 11.32
C MET A 82 -1.89 6.07 12.84
N GLU A 83 -3.04 6.35 13.47
CA GLU A 83 -3.19 6.21 14.94
C GLU A 83 -3.04 4.76 15.43
N ARG A 84 -3.38 3.78 14.59
CA ARG A 84 -3.35 2.35 14.96
C ARG A 84 -2.00 1.68 14.71
N ILE A 85 -1.15 2.28 13.92
CA ILE A 85 0.18 1.78 13.56
C ILE A 85 1.21 2.76 14.12
N PRO A 86 2.15 2.31 14.97
CA PRO A 86 3.15 3.18 15.56
C PRO A 86 4.03 3.81 14.49
N LEU A 87 4.63 4.96 14.83
CA LEU A 87 5.65 5.56 14.00
C LEU A 87 6.84 4.61 13.85
N ASN A 88 7.48 4.63 12.69
CA ASN A 88 8.73 3.95 12.49
C ASN A 88 9.80 4.60 13.41
N PRO A 89 10.50 3.84 14.28
CA PRO A 89 11.50 4.39 15.20
C PRO A 89 12.58 5.22 14.48
N ARG A 90 12.94 4.86 13.25
CA ARG A 90 13.90 5.63 12.45
C ARG A 90 13.38 7.00 12.04
N GLN A 91 12.08 7.16 11.89
CA GLN A 91 11.46 8.44 11.56
C GLN A 91 11.54 9.42 12.73
N GLU A 92 11.40 8.94 13.97
CA GLU A 92 11.54 9.75 15.16
C GLU A 92 12.99 10.28 15.34
N GLU A 93 13.98 9.50 14.91
CA GLU A 93 15.41 9.84 15.04
C GLU A 93 15.94 10.71 13.90
N SER A 94 15.29 10.74 12.73
CA SER A 94 15.82 11.35 11.49
C SER A 94 15.61 12.86 11.37
N GLY A 95 14.88 13.50 12.30
CA GLY A 95 14.60 14.94 12.25
C GLY A 95 13.59 15.32 11.14
N PRO A 96 13.52 16.61 10.76
CA PRO A 96 12.59 17.05 9.72
C PRO A 96 12.93 16.41 8.37
N PRO A 97 11.92 16.05 7.55
CA PRO A 97 12.14 15.41 6.27
C PRO A 97 12.90 16.31 5.31
N PRO A 98 13.78 15.76 4.45
CA PRO A 98 14.37 16.49 3.35
C PRO A 98 13.28 17.09 2.45
N ALA A 99 13.48 18.35 2.03
CA ALA A 99 12.47 19.05 1.23
C ALA A 99 12.43 18.62 -0.25
N GLU A 100 13.58 18.13 -0.78
CA GLU A 100 13.70 17.73 -2.19
C GLU A 100 12.77 16.57 -2.52
N GLY A 101 11.85 16.78 -3.46
CA GLY A 101 10.87 15.80 -3.90
C GLY A 101 9.74 15.51 -2.92
N LEU A 102 9.73 16.12 -1.72
CA LEU A 102 8.67 15.93 -0.75
C LEU A 102 7.32 16.38 -1.29
N VAL A 103 6.36 15.47 -1.34
CA VAL A 103 4.97 15.81 -1.62
C VAL A 103 4.31 16.21 -0.31
N LYS A 104 4.03 17.52 -0.21
CA LYS A 104 3.53 18.09 1.03
C LYS A 104 2.18 17.47 1.43
N ASP A 105 2.02 17.23 2.71
CA ASP A 105 0.79 16.72 3.34
C ASP A 105 0.36 15.31 2.86
N ILE A 106 1.23 14.56 2.15
CA ILE A 106 0.99 13.17 1.74
C ILE A 106 1.92 12.21 2.51
N ARG A 107 1.33 11.13 2.98
CA ARG A 107 1.99 10.01 3.68
C ARG A 107 1.71 8.68 2.97
N GLY A 108 2.37 7.62 3.41
CA GLY A 108 2.07 6.27 2.95
C GLY A 108 0.59 5.90 3.13
N ALA A 109 -0.05 6.35 4.22
CA ALA A 109 -1.46 6.09 4.50
C ALA A 109 -2.41 6.67 3.44
N ASP A 110 -2.07 7.80 2.82
CA ASP A 110 -2.88 8.43 1.78
C ASP A 110 -2.88 7.64 0.46
N LEU A 111 -1.96 6.69 0.32
CA LEU A 111 -1.84 5.80 -0.84
C LEU A 111 -2.48 4.42 -0.59
N VAL A 112 -3.11 4.20 0.57
CA VAL A 112 -3.75 2.93 0.90
C VAL A 112 -5.14 2.86 0.25
N HIS A 113 -5.39 1.82 -0.56
CA HIS A 113 -6.69 1.56 -1.16
C HIS A 113 -7.50 0.53 -0.36
N GLU A 114 -6.86 -0.50 0.19
CA GLU A 114 -7.50 -1.56 0.95
C GLU A 114 -6.91 -1.70 2.35
N HIS A 115 -7.38 -0.88 3.28
CA HIS A 115 -6.88 -0.80 4.66
C HIS A 115 -6.72 -2.15 5.36
N LYS A 116 -7.62 -3.12 5.08
CA LYS A 116 -7.56 -4.46 5.65
C LYS A 116 -6.31 -5.25 5.25
N LEU A 117 -5.73 -4.94 4.08
CA LEU A 117 -4.53 -5.63 3.59
C LEU A 117 -3.26 -5.19 4.32
N ILE A 118 -3.26 -4.05 5.00
CA ILE A 118 -2.08 -3.51 5.66
C ILE A 118 -1.65 -4.38 6.86
N LEU A 119 -2.60 -4.77 7.70
CA LEU A 119 -2.35 -5.68 8.84
C LEU A 119 -2.92 -7.08 8.60
N GLY A 120 -3.85 -7.23 7.65
CA GLY A 120 -4.56 -8.45 7.38
C GLY A 120 -5.66 -8.75 8.40
N GLU A 121 -6.29 -9.91 8.25
CA GLU A 121 -7.42 -10.36 9.08
C GLU A 121 -7.06 -11.63 9.86
N ASN A 122 -7.61 -11.76 11.05
CA ASN A 122 -7.57 -12.98 11.85
C ASN A 122 -8.56 -14.01 11.29
N PRO A 123 -8.46 -15.31 11.66
CA PRO A 123 -9.38 -16.36 11.21
C PRO A 123 -10.86 -16.11 11.56
N ASP A 124 -11.14 -15.28 12.57
CA ASP A 124 -12.49 -14.88 12.98
C ASP A 124 -13.02 -13.65 12.20
N GLY A 125 -12.24 -13.12 11.25
CA GLY A 125 -12.57 -11.95 10.44
C GLY A 125 -12.32 -10.62 11.14
N SER A 126 -11.73 -10.60 12.34
CA SER A 126 -11.29 -9.35 12.97
C SER A 126 -10.00 -8.84 12.32
N SER A 127 -9.83 -7.52 12.25
CA SER A 127 -8.56 -6.92 11.81
C SER A 127 -7.46 -7.23 12.80
N ARG A 128 -6.28 -7.62 12.30
CA ARG A 128 -5.09 -7.79 13.13
C ARG A 128 -4.67 -6.48 13.78
N THR A 129 -4.09 -6.60 14.96
CA THR A 129 -3.30 -5.54 15.58
C THR A 129 -1.89 -5.50 14.98
N TYR A 130 -1.16 -4.41 15.20
CA TYR A 130 0.24 -4.29 14.79
C TYR A 130 1.13 -5.35 15.48
N ASP A 131 0.87 -5.66 16.74
CA ASP A 131 1.59 -6.71 17.48
C ASP A 131 1.35 -8.11 16.89
N GLU A 132 0.12 -8.44 16.52
CA GLU A 132 -0.21 -9.71 15.84
C GLU A 132 0.46 -9.80 14.47
N TRP A 133 0.51 -8.69 13.73
CA TRP A 133 1.23 -8.64 12.46
C TRP A 133 2.74 -8.91 12.66
N ASN A 134 3.37 -8.26 13.66
CA ASN A 134 4.78 -8.46 13.98
C ASN A 134 5.08 -9.92 14.38
N GLN A 135 4.24 -10.56 15.19
CA GLN A 135 4.41 -11.96 15.58
C GLN A 135 4.41 -12.91 14.38
N LEU A 136 3.68 -12.58 13.32
CA LEU A 136 3.55 -13.41 12.11
C LEU A 136 4.63 -13.11 11.07
N ASN A 137 5.04 -11.85 10.94
CA ASN A 137 5.81 -11.38 9.80
C ASN A 137 7.16 -10.75 10.17
N ALA A 138 7.54 -10.76 11.45
CA ALA A 138 8.79 -10.18 11.93
C ALA A 138 9.46 -11.09 12.96
N HIS A 139 10.72 -10.81 13.29
CA HIS A 139 11.45 -11.41 14.39
C HIS A 139 12.09 -10.34 15.26
N LEU A 140 12.38 -10.66 16.50
CA LEU A 140 13.05 -9.75 17.42
C LEU A 140 14.57 -9.77 17.18
N GLU A 141 15.16 -8.59 16.99
CA GLU A 141 16.59 -8.37 17.03
C GLU A 141 16.96 -7.40 18.15
N SER A 142 18.04 -7.69 18.86
CA SER A 142 18.59 -6.74 19.84
C SER A 142 19.58 -5.80 19.15
N ARG A 143 19.20 -4.53 18.96
CA ARG A 143 20.03 -3.50 18.34
C ARG A 143 20.28 -2.38 19.35
N ASN A 144 21.53 -2.06 19.62
CA ASN A 144 21.91 -1.00 20.56
C ASN A 144 21.28 -1.14 21.96
N GLY A 145 21.06 -2.39 22.42
CA GLY A 145 20.45 -2.69 23.72
C GLY A 145 18.94 -2.51 23.80
N ARG A 146 18.27 -2.37 22.66
CA ARG A 146 16.80 -2.39 22.51
C ARG A 146 16.40 -3.55 21.64
N ASP A 147 15.32 -4.21 22.03
CA ASP A 147 14.72 -5.26 21.19
C ASP A 147 13.73 -4.60 20.21
N GLU A 148 13.98 -4.80 18.92
CA GLU A 148 13.19 -4.24 17.82
C GLU A 148 12.64 -5.38 16.95
N TYR A 149 11.40 -5.22 16.49
CA TYR A 149 10.85 -6.10 15.46
C TYR A 149 11.47 -5.76 14.11
N VAL A 150 12.10 -6.76 13.49
CA VAL A 150 12.66 -6.67 12.14
C VAL A 150 11.79 -7.52 11.22
N PRO A 151 11.22 -6.95 10.16
CA PRO A 151 10.42 -7.72 9.22
C PRO A 151 11.19 -8.89 8.60
N ASN A 152 10.52 -10.03 8.44
CA ASN A 152 11.01 -11.16 7.67
C ASN A 152 10.89 -10.83 6.18
N TRP A 153 11.87 -10.09 5.66
CA TRP A 153 11.86 -9.60 4.29
C TRP A 153 11.77 -10.74 3.26
N PRO A 154 11.07 -10.53 2.15
CA PRO A 154 11.03 -11.51 1.07
C PRO A 154 12.42 -11.69 0.45
N GLU A 155 12.63 -12.86 -0.18
CA GLU A 155 13.84 -13.15 -0.93
C GLU A 155 14.04 -12.17 -2.09
N ASP A 156 15.26 -12.12 -2.65
CA ASP A 156 15.61 -11.36 -3.84
C ASP A 156 15.23 -9.86 -3.77
N ASP A 157 15.48 -9.23 -2.62
CA ASP A 157 15.14 -7.81 -2.37
C ASP A 157 13.65 -7.47 -2.57
N GLY A 158 12.76 -8.45 -2.44
CA GLY A 158 11.33 -8.28 -2.64
C GLY A 158 10.88 -8.22 -4.10
N TYR A 159 11.73 -8.58 -5.05
CA TYR A 159 11.29 -8.75 -6.44
C TYR A 159 10.51 -10.04 -6.64
N ALA A 160 9.43 -9.97 -7.42
CA ALA A 160 8.68 -11.14 -7.82
C ALA A 160 9.56 -12.08 -8.67
N LYS A 161 9.35 -13.41 -8.51
CA LYS A 161 10.08 -14.41 -9.31
C LYS A 161 9.59 -14.42 -10.77
N GLU A 162 8.30 -14.12 -10.97
CA GLU A 162 7.66 -14.06 -12.28
C GLU A 162 6.74 -12.83 -12.39
N PRO A 163 6.94 -11.94 -13.37
CA PRO A 163 8.14 -11.89 -14.22
C PRO A 163 9.40 -11.51 -13.44
N ALA A 164 10.52 -12.11 -13.77
CA ALA A 164 11.80 -11.82 -13.13
C ALA A 164 12.18 -10.35 -13.33
N SER A 165 12.89 -9.77 -12.34
CA SER A 165 13.42 -8.41 -12.45
C SER A 165 14.41 -8.31 -13.62
N LYS A 166 14.38 -7.16 -14.31
CA LYS A 166 15.24 -6.84 -15.45
C LYS A 166 16.33 -5.85 -15.04
N ARG A 167 17.51 -6.01 -15.60
CA ARG A 167 18.61 -5.05 -15.45
C ARG A 167 18.74 -4.23 -16.74
N TYR A 168 18.68 -2.90 -16.59
CA TYR A 168 18.86 -1.92 -17.66
C TYR A 168 20.26 -1.33 -17.57
N THR A 169 21.02 -1.39 -18.65
CA THR A 169 22.35 -0.75 -18.77
C THR A 169 22.26 0.64 -19.37
N SER A 170 21.07 1.05 -19.83
CA SER A 170 20.78 2.36 -20.39
C SER A 170 19.56 2.95 -19.70
N LEU A 171 19.68 4.21 -19.27
CA LEU A 171 18.55 4.96 -18.71
C LEU A 171 17.44 5.13 -19.75
N SER A 172 17.79 5.34 -21.02
CA SER A 172 16.80 5.50 -22.10
C SER A 172 15.94 4.25 -22.32
N GLU A 173 16.51 3.05 -22.16
CA GLU A 173 15.73 1.81 -22.23
C GLU A 173 14.76 1.68 -21.05
N TYR A 174 15.19 2.00 -19.84
CA TYR A 174 14.34 2.02 -18.66
C TYR A 174 13.19 3.04 -18.83
N VAL A 175 13.52 4.29 -19.18
CA VAL A 175 12.53 5.37 -19.34
C VAL A 175 11.52 5.05 -20.44
N LYS A 176 11.93 4.41 -21.53
CA LYS A 176 11.02 3.99 -22.60
C LYS A 176 9.99 2.97 -22.11
N GLU A 177 10.36 2.10 -21.18
CA GLU A 177 9.49 1.03 -20.68
C GLU A 177 8.62 1.49 -19.51
N HIS A 178 9.17 2.30 -18.57
CA HIS A 178 8.55 2.63 -17.29
C HIS A 178 8.25 4.12 -17.09
N GLY A 179 8.83 5.01 -17.91
CA GLY A 179 8.80 6.46 -17.70
C GLY A 179 9.97 6.97 -16.86
N ALA A 180 10.10 8.29 -16.81
CA ALA A 180 11.16 8.95 -16.05
C ALA A 180 10.79 9.26 -14.60
N ASP A 181 9.49 9.25 -14.29
CA ASP A 181 8.96 9.60 -12.99
C ASP A 181 9.04 8.40 -12.03
N VAL A 182 9.54 8.68 -10.84
CA VAL A 182 9.68 7.67 -9.77
C VAL A 182 9.24 8.25 -8.43
N ASP A 183 8.87 7.40 -7.50
CA ASP A 183 8.43 7.82 -6.19
C ASP A 183 9.02 6.97 -5.07
N ARG A 184 8.78 7.43 -3.83
CA ARG A 184 9.21 6.71 -2.65
C ARG A 184 8.32 7.04 -1.45
N ILE A 185 7.93 6.02 -0.70
CA ILE A 185 7.46 6.13 0.67
C ILE A 185 8.66 5.85 1.58
N GLY A 186 8.97 6.77 2.51
CA GLY A 186 10.09 6.65 3.44
C GLY A 186 11.27 7.56 3.12
N HIS A 187 12.20 7.67 4.10
CA HIS A 187 13.33 8.57 4.04
C HIS A 187 14.23 8.32 2.80
N PRO A 188 14.75 9.37 2.13
CA PRO A 188 15.60 9.23 0.92
C PRO A 188 16.90 8.46 1.10
N ASP A 189 17.34 8.15 2.31
CA ASP A 189 18.47 7.25 2.54
C ASP A 189 18.18 5.78 2.17
N GLY A 190 16.92 5.45 1.91
CA GLY A 190 16.57 4.16 1.33
C GLY A 190 16.99 4.04 -0.14
N LYS A 191 17.02 2.81 -0.63
CA LYS A 191 17.58 2.44 -1.94
C LYS A 191 16.51 2.05 -2.98
N PHE A 192 15.25 1.86 -2.55
CA PHE A 192 14.15 1.46 -3.41
C PHE A 192 13.28 2.63 -3.79
N MET A 193 12.78 2.62 -5.01
CA MET A 193 11.79 3.55 -5.53
C MET A 193 10.67 2.76 -6.22
N GLY A 194 9.51 3.36 -6.40
CA GLY A 194 8.45 2.91 -7.28
C GLY A 194 8.50 3.64 -8.62
N ALA A 195 8.18 2.98 -9.72
CA ALA A 195 7.96 3.64 -10.99
C ALA A 195 6.55 4.24 -11.04
N ILE A 196 6.42 5.48 -11.52
CA ILE A 196 5.13 6.09 -11.83
C ILE A 196 4.84 5.85 -13.31
N GLU A 197 4.14 4.76 -13.61
CA GLU A 197 3.89 4.33 -14.98
C GLU A 197 2.65 5.04 -15.57
N ASN A 198 2.81 5.79 -16.66
CA ASN A 198 1.73 6.54 -17.30
C ASN A 198 0.99 7.51 -16.36
N GLY A 199 1.70 8.10 -15.41
CA GLY A 199 1.13 8.99 -14.41
C GLY A 199 0.36 8.31 -13.28
N ASN A 200 0.39 6.97 -13.20
CA ASN A 200 -0.28 6.22 -12.16
C ASN A 200 0.68 5.90 -11.01
N VAL A 201 0.34 6.35 -9.82
CA VAL A 201 1.01 6.01 -8.56
C VAL A 201 0.45 4.70 -8.06
N ALA A 202 1.33 3.73 -7.77
CA ALA A 202 0.92 2.46 -7.20
C ALA A 202 0.40 2.64 -5.77
N SER A 203 -0.60 1.88 -5.38
CA SER A 203 -1.12 1.86 -4.02
C SER A 203 -0.08 1.35 -3.02
N PHE A 204 -0.32 1.60 -1.73
CA PHE A 204 0.58 1.16 -0.66
C PHE A 204 0.73 -0.36 -0.66
N GLU A 205 -0.37 -1.09 -0.77
CA GLU A 205 -0.41 -2.55 -0.74
C GLU A 205 0.18 -3.21 -2.00
N GLU A 206 0.15 -2.53 -3.15
CA GLU A 206 0.86 -2.99 -4.36
C GLU A 206 2.38 -2.90 -4.22
N ARG A 207 2.89 -2.08 -3.27
CA ARG A 207 4.32 -1.95 -2.98
C ARG A 207 4.84 -3.00 -2.00
N SER A 208 3.96 -3.72 -1.31
CA SER A 208 4.29 -4.71 -0.28
C SER A 208 5.25 -4.16 0.78
N LEU A 209 4.87 -3.03 1.39
CA LEU A 209 5.67 -2.36 2.43
C LEU A 209 5.25 -2.80 3.84
N PRO A 210 6.16 -2.69 4.85
CA PRO A 210 5.78 -2.89 6.24
C PRO A 210 4.69 -1.90 6.68
N PRO A 211 3.79 -2.29 7.61
CA PRO A 211 2.68 -1.44 8.03
C PRO A 211 3.09 -0.07 8.58
N ASP A 212 4.21 0.02 9.30
CA ASP A 212 4.72 1.27 9.86
C ASP A 212 5.10 2.31 8.80
N SER A 213 5.36 1.85 7.56
CA SER A 213 5.60 2.75 6.41
C SER A 213 4.38 3.61 6.03
N VAL A 214 3.17 3.33 6.53
CA VAL A 214 2.01 4.22 6.33
C VAL A 214 2.22 5.60 6.95
N ASN A 215 3.05 5.70 7.99
CA ASN A 215 3.39 6.95 8.64
C ASN A 215 4.51 7.73 7.95
N GLU A 216 5.21 7.10 7.00
CA GLU A 216 6.35 7.70 6.32
C GLU A 216 5.93 8.76 5.31
N TYR A 217 6.82 9.74 5.09
CA TYR A 217 6.65 10.77 4.07
C TYR A 217 6.68 10.17 2.67
N TYR A 218 5.96 10.83 1.77
CA TYR A 218 5.89 10.48 0.36
C TYR A 218 6.68 11.49 -0.48
N TYR A 219 7.43 10.97 -1.45
CA TYR A 219 8.30 11.76 -2.33
C TYR A 219 8.07 11.38 -3.78
N GLN A 220 8.17 12.36 -4.67
CA GLN A 220 8.25 12.14 -6.12
C GLN A 220 9.49 12.78 -6.70
N TYR A 221 10.12 12.07 -7.62
CA TYR A 221 11.31 12.46 -8.32
C TYR A 221 11.17 12.20 -9.81
N GLU A 222 12.08 12.80 -10.61
CA GLU A 222 12.27 12.41 -11.99
C GLU A 222 13.77 12.26 -12.28
N PHE A 223 14.11 11.40 -13.23
CA PHE A 223 15.48 11.30 -13.72
C PHE A 223 15.86 12.60 -14.44
N ALA A 224 16.93 13.26 -14.00
CA ALA A 224 17.38 14.57 -14.45
C ALA A 224 18.57 14.51 -15.42
N VAL A 225 19.05 13.31 -15.74
CA VAL A 225 20.17 13.04 -16.65
C VAL A 225 19.70 12.25 -17.87
N GLU A 226 20.44 12.35 -18.99
CA GLU A 226 20.16 11.54 -20.17
C GLU A 226 20.75 10.13 -20.06
N GLU A 227 21.87 10.00 -19.35
CA GLU A 227 22.58 8.74 -19.15
C GLU A 227 23.03 8.60 -17.69
N LEU A 228 23.10 7.37 -17.20
CA LEU A 228 23.68 7.06 -15.89
C LEU A 228 25.21 7.18 -15.95
N PRO A 229 25.88 7.34 -14.79
CA PRO A 229 27.33 7.21 -14.71
C PRO A 229 27.80 5.89 -15.31
N GLU A 230 29.06 5.88 -15.80
CA GLU A 230 29.64 4.72 -16.46
C GLU A 230 29.56 3.46 -15.58
N ASN A 231 29.11 2.34 -16.17
CA ASN A 231 28.90 1.04 -15.52
C ASN A 231 27.83 1.02 -14.42
N TRP A 232 27.02 2.07 -14.26
CA TRP A 232 25.83 2.02 -13.44
C TRP A 232 24.66 1.38 -14.20
N THR A 233 23.75 0.77 -13.45
CA THR A 233 22.58 0.08 -14.04
C THR A 233 21.33 0.35 -13.20
N ILE A 234 20.17 0.11 -13.79
CA ILE A 234 18.90 0.08 -13.06
C ILE A 234 18.42 -1.37 -12.99
N ARG A 235 18.09 -1.85 -11.81
CA ARG A 235 17.32 -3.07 -11.64
C ARG A 235 15.87 -2.69 -11.40
N ALA A 236 14.95 -3.19 -12.22
CA ALA A 236 13.52 -2.96 -12.04
C ALA A 236 12.71 -4.26 -12.20
N GLY A 237 11.59 -4.37 -11.50
CA GLY A 237 10.70 -5.52 -11.56
C GLY A 237 9.51 -5.34 -10.64
N LYS A 238 8.58 -6.27 -10.68
CA LYS A 238 7.38 -6.22 -9.85
C LYS A 238 7.72 -6.55 -8.39
N ALA A 239 7.10 -5.82 -7.44
CA ALA A 239 7.15 -6.16 -6.03
C ALA A 239 6.45 -7.51 -5.81
N ALA A 240 7.09 -8.41 -5.06
CA ALA A 240 6.51 -9.69 -4.69
C ALA A 240 5.33 -9.51 -3.72
N PRO A 241 4.31 -10.37 -3.76
CA PRO A 241 3.35 -10.46 -2.68
C PRO A 241 4.06 -10.74 -1.35
N TRP A 242 3.72 -9.99 -0.31
CA TRP A 242 4.34 -10.17 0.99
C TRP A 242 3.43 -9.76 2.15
N ALA A 243 3.48 -10.51 3.25
CA ALA A 243 2.78 -10.25 4.50
C ALA A 243 1.26 -9.98 4.35
N GLY A 244 0.62 -10.61 3.37
CA GLY A 244 -0.80 -10.46 3.06
C GLY A 244 -1.12 -9.38 2.03
N GLN A 245 -0.12 -8.60 1.61
CA GLN A 245 -0.25 -7.62 0.55
C GLN A 245 -0.02 -8.25 -0.83
N PRO A 246 -0.72 -7.79 -1.89
CA PRO A 246 -0.68 -8.42 -3.21
C PRO A 246 0.62 -8.19 -3.97
N GLY A 247 1.37 -7.14 -3.69
CA GLY A 247 2.47 -6.72 -4.54
C GLY A 247 2.03 -6.24 -5.91
N GLY A 248 2.95 -6.23 -6.87
CA GLY A 248 2.65 -5.93 -8.27
C GLY A 248 3.06 -4.55 -8.75
N ALA A 249 3.34 -3.58 -7.86
CA ALA A 249 3.96 -2.32 -8.25
C ALA A 249 5.34 -2.56 -8.88
N THR A 250 5.73 -1.75 -9.84
CA THR A 250 7.10 -1.77 -10.35
C THR A 250 8.01 -1.06 -9.38
N GLN A 251 8.92 -1.82 -8.73
CA GLN A 251 9.98 -1.26 -7.90
C GLN A 251 11.30 -1.23 -8.65
N LEU A 252 12.19 -0.32 -8.27
CA LEU A 252 13.51 -0.21 -8.86
C LEU A 252 14.60 0.21 -7.87
N GLN A 253 15.83 -0.11 -8.23
CA GLN A 253 17.07 0.32 -7.58
C GLN A 253 18.04 0.79 -8.66
N VAL A 254 18.77 1.87 -8.39
CA VAL A 254 19.96 2.23 -9.17
C VAL A 254 21.17 1.55 -8.53
N LEU A 255 21.94 0.85 -9.32
CA LEU A 255 23.12 0.10 -8.87
C LEU A 255 24.39 0.77 -9.42
N ASP A 256 25.39 0.95 -8.57
CA ASP A 256 26.69 1.51 -8.97
C ASP A 256 27.55 0.50 -9.75
N GLN A 257 28.77 0.88 -10.11
CA GLN A 257 29.72 0.06 -10.86
C GLN A 257 30.12 -1.25 -10.12
N ASN A 258 29.89 -1.34 -8.82
CA ASN A 258 30.14 -2.54 -8.02
C ASN A 258 28.89 -3.43 -7.89
N GLY A 259 27.75 -2.98 -8.44
CA GLY A 259 26.46 -3.63 -8.30
C GLY A 259 25.76 -3.34 -6.97
N GLU A 260 26.27 -2.37 -6.20
CA GLU A 260 25.67 -1.96 -4.93
C GLU A 260 24.56 -0.95 -5.14
N ALA A 261 23.44 -1.16 -4.45
CA ALA A 261 22.29 -0.26 -4.56
C ALA A 261 22.60 1.12 -3.94
N VAL A 262 22.35 2.18 -4.72
CA VAL A 262 22.64 3.56 -4.38
C VAL A 262 21.46 4.17 -3.62
N PRO A 263 21.66 4.83 -2.45
CA PRO A 263 20.61 5.55 -1.77
C PRO A 263 20.03 6.70 -2.62
N VAL A 264 18.73 6.95 -2.51
CA VAL A 264 18.06 8.04 -3.24
C VAL A 264 18.68 9.40 -2.90
N SER A 265 19.06 9.63 -1.63
CA SER A 265 19.75 10.85 -1.20
C SER A 265 21.08 11.10 -1.94
N ARG A 266 21.81 10.03 -2.30
CA ARG A 266 23.01 10.13 -3.13
C ARG A 266 22.67 10.44 -4.59
N LEU A 267 21.60 9.82 -5.14
CA LEU A 267 21.15 10.11 -6.51
C LEU A 267 20.74 11.57 -6.67
N ILE A 268 20.09 12.16 -5.66
CA ILE A 268 19.74 13.58 -5.60
C ILE A 268 21.02 14.44 -5.53
N LYS A 269 21.94 14.11 -4.62
CA LYS A 269 23.21 14.85 -4.44
C LYS A 269 24.06 14.86 -5.72
N GLU A 270 24.04 13.79 -6.49
CA GLU A 270 24.76 13.64 -7.75
C GLU A 270 23.94 14.15 -8.95
N HIS A 271 22.80 14.78 -8.71
CA HIS A 271 21.90 15.34 -9.73
C HIS A 271 21.38 14.31 -10.77
N ILE A 272 21.37 13.04 -10.41
CA ILE A 272 20.78 11.96 -11.23
C ILE A 272 19.26 12.00 -11.11
N LEU A 273 18.76 12.29 -9.90
CA LEU A 273 17.35 12.56 -9.62
C LEU A 273 17.18 14.02 -9.19
N LYS A 274 16.03 14.58 -9.51
CA LYS A 274 15.55 15.85 -8.94
C LYS A 274 14.13 15.69 -8.43
N GLY A 275 13.75 16.50 -7.44
CA GLY A 275 12.37 16.55 -6.94
C GLY A 275 11.41 16.99 -8.04
N LYS A 276 10.24 16.35 -8.09
CA LYS A 276 9.22 16.72 -9.06
C LYS A 276 8.47 17.96 -8.57
N GLU A 277 8.46 19.02 -9.38
CA GLU A 277 7.80 20.30 -9.04
C GLU A 277 6.27 20.14 -9.02
N ASP A 278 5.73 19.43 -10.02
CA ASP A 278 4.30 19.14 -10.15
C ASP A 278 4.05 17.64 -9.93
N PRO A 279 3.70 17.20 -8.69
CA PRO A 279 3.41 15.80 -8.40
C PRO A 279 2.27 15.25 -9.27
N VAL A 280 2.40 14.01 -9.71
CA VAL A 280 1.43 13.33 -10.59
C VAL A 280 0.71 12.21 -9.85
N GLY A 281 -0.45 11.80 -10.37
CA GLY A 281 -1.18 10.61 -9.91
C GLY A 281 -1.82 10.70 -8.52
N LEU A 282 -1.89 11.91 -7.92
CA LEU A 282 -2.45 12.13 -6.57
C LEU A 282 -3.86 12.74 -6.60
N HIS A 283 -4.46 12.86 -7.77
CA HIS A 283 -5.81 13.38 -7.94
C HIS A 283 -6.79 12.20 -7.96
N GLY A 284 -7.36 11.91 -6.79
CA GLY A 284 -8.52 11.06 -6.63
C GLY A 284 -9.83 11.83 -6.79
#